data_b5a2cf1f1422f3313f3bbc2bf736c2ba
#
_entry.id   b5a2cf1f1422f3313f3bbc2bf736c2ba
#
_cell.length_a   1.000
_cell.length_b   1.000
_cell.length_c   1.000
_cell.angle_alpha   90.00
_cell.angle_beta   90.00
_cell.angle_gamma   90.00
#
_symmetry.space_group_name_H-M   'P 1'
#
loop_
_entity.id
_entity.type
_entity.pdbx_description
1 polymer ?
#
loop_
_entity_poly.entity_id
_entity_poly.type
_entity_poly.pdbx_seq_one_letter_code
_entity_poly.pdbx_strand_id
1 'polypeptide(L)'
;MSEEEDLTCFLCAFPFEASQRVRCVGVCGHNNVCSICFLRLRSIQRNFSCASCKQQLDHVICSDKVGAQFSDFTIWGDNIGPDYIYDEKSQMFFQKAYHISKVETLWAFKCGICKQTRRDMKQLKQHYQAEHNMQMCELCIENKQAFPSEQKVYKQSDYENHLRKGDQDGSEGHPKCEFCRKRYYDKTGLFMHLARDHFTCHLCDRAGIQFKYYADYK
;
A
#
# COMPACT_ATOMS: atom_id res chain seq x y z
N MET A 1 -12.37 -12.16 -24.88
CA MET A 1 -12.07 -11.06 -23.95
C MET A 1 -12.83 -9.87 -24.50
N SER A 2 -13.75 -9.32 -23.72
CA SER A 2 -14.59 -8.21 -24.13
C SER A 2 -13.77 -6.93 -24.18
N GLU A 3 -14.06 -6.01 -25.09
CA GLU A 3 -13.38 -4.72 -25.24
C GLU A 3 -13.41 -3.87 -23.95
N GLU A 4 -14.35 -4.14 -23.02
CA GLU A 4 -14.45 -3.47 -21.73
C GLU A 4 -13.33 -3.85 -20.74
N GLU A 5 -12.72 -5.04 -20.84
CA GLU A 5 -11.61 -5.47 -19.96
C GLU A 5 -10.32 -4.68 -20.26
N ASP A 6 -10.18 -4.12 -21.46
CA ASP A 6 -9.01 -3.33 -21.87
C ASP A 6 -9.04 -1.89 -21.34
N LEU A 7 -10.16 -1.40 -20.82
CA LEU A 7 -10.30 -0.01 -20.37
C LEU A 7 -9.98 0.20 -18.89
N THR A 8 -9.89 -0.88 -18.10
CA THR A 8 -9.69 -0.80 -16.65
C THR A 8 -8.43 -1.54 -16.19
N CYS A 9 -7.86 -1.09 -15.08
CA CYS A 9 -6.72 -1.76 -14.46
C CYS A 9 -7.14 -3.10 -13.85
N PHE A 10 -6.44 -4.16 -14.20
CA PHE A 10 -6.65 -5.53 -13.69
C PHE A 10 -6.63 -5.64 -12.15
N LEU A 11 -5.85 -4.81 -11.45
CA LEU A 11 -5.69 -4.88 -10.00
C LEU A 11 -6.65 -3.99 -9.21
N CYS A 12 -7.01 -2.83 -9.73
CA CYS A 12 -7.83 -1.87 -8.96
C CYS A 12 -9.15 -1.53 -9.64
N ALA A 13 -9.42 -2.10 -10.83
CA ALA A 13 -10.62 -1.88 -11.62
C ALA A 13 -10.91 -0.40 -11.98
N PHE A 14 -9.98 0.52 -11.73
CA PHE A 14 -10.13 1.91 -12.15
C PHE A 14 -9.87 2.04 -13.65
N PRO A 15 -10.68 2.84 -14.37
CA PRO A 15 -10.45 3.12 -15.78
C PRO A 15 -9.16 3.92 -15.98
N PHE A 16 -8.40 3.59 -17.02
CA PHE A 16 -7.13 4.26 -17.32
C PHE A 16 -7.33 5.74 -17.66
N GLU A 17 -8.29 6.05 -18.50
CA GLU A 17 -8.54 7.41 -18.98
C GLU A 17 -9.06 8.35 -17.89
N ALA A 18 -10.10 7.93 -17.14
CA ALA A 18 -10.75 8.77 -16.14
C ALA A 18 -9.90 9.01 -14.88
N SER A 19 -8.90 8.16 -14.61
CA SER A 19 -8.14 8.19 -13.34
C SER A 19 -6.79 8.85 -13.46
N GLN A 20 -6.41 9.38 -14.63
CA GLN A 20 -5.05 9.89 -14.90
C GLN A 20 -3.95 8.86 -14.54
N ARG A 21 -4.25 7.58 -14.75
CA ARG A 21 -3.33 6.47 -14.51
C ARG A 21 -2.87 5.95 -15.85
N VAL A 22 -1.57 5.92 -16.06
CA VAL A 22 -1.01 5.42 -17.31
C VAL A 22 -0.84 3.91 -17.26
N ARG A 23 -0.86 3.27 -18.43
CA ARG A 23 -0.56 1.84 -18.56
C ARG A 23 0.92 1.60 -18.36
N CYS A 24 1.25 0.43 -17.88
CA CYS A 24 2.63 0.00 -17.73
C CYS A 24 2.84 -1.31 -18.46
N VAL A 25 3.94 -1.41 -19.17
CA VAL A 25 4.33 -2.59 -19.93
C VAL A 25 5.69 -3.10 -19.48
N GLY A 26 5.79 -4.40 -19.31
CA GLY A 26 7.05 -5.12 -19.10
C GLY A 26 7.41 -5.96 -20.31
N VAL A 27 8.57 -6.62 -20.29
CA VAL A 27 9.08 -7.49 -21.36
C VAL A 27 8.10 -8.62 -21.74
N CYS A 28 7.20 -9.00 -20.84
CA CYS A 28 6.16 -10.00 -21.09
C CYS A 28 4.99 -9.50 -21.96
N GLY A 29 4.96 -8.23 -22.34
CA GLY A 29 3.93 -7.61 -23.16
C GLY A 29 2.60 -7.29 -22.47
N HIS A 30 2.35 -7.77 -21.24
CA HIS A 30 1.13 -7.41 -20.52
C HIS A 30 1.13 -5.93 -20.13
N ASN A 31 0.04 -5.23 -20.45
CA ASN A 31 -0.13 -3.79 -20.22
C ASN A 31 -1.45 -3.43 -19.52
N ASN A 32 -2.07 -4.39 -18.85
CA ASN A 32 -3.37 -4.27 -18.19
C ASN A 32 -3.30 -3.79 -16.73
N VAL A 33 -2.13 -3.38 -16.24
CA VAL A 33 -1.95 -2.86 -14.88
C VAL A 33 -1.52 -1.40 -14.91
N CYS A 34 -2.13 -0.57 -14.08
CA CYS A 34 -1.82 0.85 -14.04
C CYS A 34 -0.53 1.17 -13.26
N SER A 35 0.04 2.32 -13.56
CA SER A 35 1.26 2.86 -12.96
C SER A 35 1.25 2.88 -11.43
N ILE A 36 0.14 3.25 -10.80
CA ILE A 36 0.02 3.31 -9.34
C ILE A 36 0.01 1.91 -8.72
N CYS A 37 -0.67 0.95 -9.35
CA CYS A 37 -0.68 -0.43 -8.87
C CYS A 37 0.70 -1.08 -9.03
N PHE A 38 1.38 -0.92 -10.17
CA PHE A 38 2.76 -1.41 -10.33
C PHE A 38 3.72 -0.73 -9.36
N LEU A 39 3.61 0.60 -9.19
CA LEU A 39 4.43 1.32 -8.22
C LEU A 39 4.26 0.76 -6.81
N ARG A 40 3.02 0.46 -6.39
CA ARG A 40 2.72 -0.15 -5.08
C ARG A 40 3.31 -1.55 -4.96
N LEU A 41 3.06 -2.41 -5.94
CA LEU A 41 3.61 -3.76 -5.97
C LEU A 41 5.13 -3.75 -5.80
N ARG A 42 5.83 -2.94 -6.61
CA ARG A 42 7.29 -2.95 -6.68
C ARG A 42 7.94 -2.22 -5.51
N SER A 43 7.48 -1.02 -5.15
CA SER A 43 8.15 -0.18 -4.14
C SER A 43 7.70 -0.42 -2.70
N ILE A 44 6.46 -0.88 -2.47
CA ILE A 44 5.94 -1.18 -1.13
C ILE A 44 5.99 -2.68 -0.84
N GLN A 45 5.42 -3.50 -1.75
CA GLN A 45 5.33 -4.95 -1.53
C GLN A 45 6.60 -5.72 -1.96
N ARG A 46 7.55 -5.03 -2.62
CA ARG A 46 8.79 -5.65 -3.15
C ARG A 46 8.53 -6.84 -4.10
N ASN A 47 7.42 -6.79 -4.80
CA ASN A 47 7.05 -7.78 -5.80
C ASN A 47 7.33 -7.24 -7.19
N PHE A 48 8.31 -7.82 -7.87
CA PHE A 48 8.78 -7.42 -9.20
C PHE A 48 8.23 -8.32 -10.32
N SER A 49 7.25 -9.15 -10.03
CA SER A 49 6.63 -10.03 -11.02
C SER A 49 5.46 -9.34 -11.73
N CYS A 50 5.20 -9.77 -12.96
CA CYS A 50 3.98 -9.40 -13.67
C CYS A 50 2.74 -9.92 -12.93
N ALA A 51 1.74 -9.05 -12.73
CA ALA A 51 0.51 -9.44 -12.05
C ALA A 51 -0.28 -10.52 -12.80
N SER A 52 -0.19 -10.54 -14.14
CA SER A 52 -0.92 -11.47 -15.00
C SER A 52 -0.19 -12.81 -15.17
N CYS A 53 1.04 -12.82 -15.66
CA CYS A 53 1.75 -14.07 -16.00
C CYS A 53 2.82 -14.51 -14.98
N LYS A 54 3.06 -13.72 -13.92
CA LYS A 54 4.05 -13.96 -12.87
C LYS A 54 5.51 -13.97 -13.32
N GLN A 55 5.78 -13.65 -14.58
CA GLN A 55 7.15 -13.47 -15.07
C GLN A 55 7.84 -12.35 -14.30
N GLN A 56 9.10 -12.57 -13.92
CA GLN A 56 9.94 -11.56 -13.30
C GLN A 56 10.25 -10.43 -14.32
N LEU A 57 10.09 -9.20 -13.89
CA LEU A 57 10.29 -8.01 -14.72
C LEU A 57 11.38 -7.14 -14.12
N ASP A 58 12.53 -7.06 -14.77
CA ASP A 58 13.63 -6.18 -14.34
C ASP A 58 13.21 -4.73 -14.43
N HIS A 59 12.56 -4.37 -15.53
CA HIS A 59 12.05 -3.03 -15.78
C HIS A 59 10.57 -3.04 -16.18
N VAL A 60 9.88 -1.95 -15.84
CA VAL A 60 8.52 -1.66 -16.30
C VAL A 60 8.48 -0.23 -16.80
N ILE A 61 7.86 -0.03 -17.95
CA ILE A 61 7.75 1.29 -18.59
C ILE A 61 6.31 1.77 -18.50
N CYS A 62 6.11 2.95 -17.93
CA CYS A 62 4.80 3.58 -17.81
C CYS A 62 4.67 4.70 -18.85
N SER A 63 3.72 4.54 -19.78
CA SER A 63 3.50 5.44 -20.91
C SER A 63 2.02 5.73 -21.09
N ASP A 64 1.70 6.94 -21.52
CA ASP A 64 0.37 7.38 -21.95
C ASP A 64 0.04 6.93 -23.38
N LYS A 65 1.04 6.44 -24.14
CA LYS A 65 0.82 5.95 -25.50
C LYS A 65 -0.03 4.68 -25.48
N VAL A 66 -1.21 4.77 -26.08
CA VAL A 66 -2.09 3.61 -26.26
C VAL A 66 -1.41 2.58 -27.15
N GLY A 67 -1.40 1.32 -26.71
CA GLY A 67 -0.80 0.22 -27.49
C GLY A 67 0.72 0.14 -27.45
N ALA A 68 1.41 0.97 -26.66
CA ALA A 68 2.86 0.89 -26.52
C ALA A 68 3.31 -0.51 -26.10
N GLN A 69 4.31 -1.04 -26.80
CA GLN A 69 4.96 -2.31 -26.51
C GLN A 69 6.32 -2.05 -25.84
N PHE A 70 6.80 -3.02 -25.09
CA PHE A 70 8.12 -2.91 -24.43
C PHE A 70 9.25 -2.75 -25.47
N SER A 71 9.11 -3.37 -26.64
CA SER A 71 10.04 -3.28 -27.76
C SER A 71 10.13 -1.90 -28.42
N ASP A 72 9.16 -1.02 -28.18
CA ASP A 72 9.17 0.35 -28.72
C ASP A 72 10.19 1.25 -28.00
N PHE A 73 10.76 0.76 -26.92
CA PHE A 73 11.71 1.48 -26.08
C PHE A 73 13.07 0.80 -26.09
N THR A 74 14.11 1.57 -26.38
CA THR A 74 15.49 1.10 -26.25
C THR A 74 16.03 1.50 -24.89
N ILE A 75 16.39 0.50 -24.06
CA ILE A 75 16.89 0.72 -22.69
C ILE A 75 18.42 0.72 -22.72
N TRP A 76 19.04 1.80 -22.18
CA TRP A 76 20.48 1.92 -21.97
C TRP A 76 20.74 2.14 -20.47
N GLY A 77 20.92 1.06 -19.72
CA GLY A 77 20.98 1.15 -18.25
C GLY A 77 19.68 1.73 -17.68
N ASP A 78 19.78 2.84 -16.97
CA ASP A 78 18.64 3.53 -16.35
C ASP A 78 18.06 4.65 -17.24
N ASN A 79 18.22 4.55 -18.56
CA ASN A 79 17.78 5.55 -19.51
C ASN A 79 17.04 4.93 -20.69
N ILE A 80 15.91 5.53 -21.09
CA ILE A 80 15.14 5.19 -22.30
C ILE A 80 14.81 6.44 -23.14
N GLY A 81 15.41 7.57 -22.84
CA GLY A 81 15.23 8.83 -23.58
C GLY A 81 15.01 10.04 -22.67
N PRO A 82 15.07 11.25 -23.23
CA PRO A 82 15.08 12.51 -22.48
C PRO A 82 13.77 12.81 -21.74
N ASP A 83 12.65 12.23 -22.20
CA ASP A 83 11.32 12.49 -21.62
C ASP A 83 10.96 11.56 -20.47
N TYR A 84 11.83 10.60 -20.15
CA TYR A 84 11.62 9.62 -19.09
C TYR A 84 12.55 9.84 -17.90
N ILE A 85 12.10 9.35 -16.75
CA ILE A 85 12.87 9.27 -15.51
C ILE A 85 12.81 7.82 -14.99
N TYR A 86 13.95 7.33 -14.53
CA TYR A 86 14.03 6.03 -13.86
C TYR A 86 13.86 6.20 -12.36
N ASP A 87 12.89 5.50 -11.79
CA ASP A 87 12.71 5.41 -10.34
C ASP A 87 13.37 4.14 -9.82
N GLU A 88 14.55 4.27 -9.22
CA GLU A 88 15.36 3.16 -8.71
C GLU A 88 14.61 2.29 -7.71
N LYS A 89 13.76 2.89 -6.87
CA LYS A 89 13.05 2.18 -5.82
C LYS A 89 12.03 1.17 -6.36
N SER A 90 11.36 1.52 -7.44
CA SER A 90 10.40 0.65 -8.12
C SER A 90 10.98 -0.05 -9.35
N GLN A 91 12.16 0.37 -9.83
CA GLN A 91 12.75 -0.07 -11.08
C GLN A 91 11.78 0.15 -12.26
N MET A 92 11.20 1.34 -12.31
CA MET A 92 10.20 1.71 -13.32
C MET A 92 10.62 2.99 -14.05
N PHE A 93 10.31 3.04 -15.33
CA PHE A 93 10.43 4.26 -16.13
C PHE A 93 9.10 4.98 -16.20
N PHE A 94 9.11 6.26 -15.91
CA PHE A 94 7.95 7.15 -15.98
C PHE A 94 8.25 8.32 -16.90
N GLN A 95 7.24 8.79 -17.62
CA GLN A 95 7.33 10.11 -18.24
C GLN A 95 7.58 11.18 -17.15
N LYS A 96 8.51 12.11 -17.38
CA LYS A 96 8.93 13.14 -16.41
C LYS A 96 7.76 13.91 -15.81
N ALA A 97 6.86 14.41 -16.68
CA ALA A 97 5.68 15.17 -16.24
C ALA A 97 4.77 14.34 -15.32
N TYR A 98 4.58 13.06 -15.63
CA TYR A 98 3.80 12.14 -14.83
C TYR A 98 4.49 11.84 -13.47
N HIS A 99 5.79 11.59 -13.50
CA HIS A 99 6.57 11.32 -12.28
C HIS A 99 6.46 12.49 -11.29
N ILE A 100 6.74 13.71 -11.72
CA ILE A 100 6.68 14.91 -10.88
C ILE A 100 5.25 15.16 -10.36
N SER A 101 4.23 15.04 -11.21
CA SER A 101 2.86 15.37 -10.82
C SER A 101 2.17 14.29 -9.98
N LYS A 102 2.51 13.03 -10.13
CA LYS A 102 1.84 11.89 -9.50
C LYS A 102 2.74 11.10 -8.56
N VAL A 103 3.87 10.58 -9.04
CA VAL A 103 4.72 9.68 -8.24
C VAL A 103 5.30 10.41 -7.02
N GLU A 104 5.88 11.59 -7.23
CA GLU A 104 6.41 12.40 -6.11
C GLU A 104 5.32 12.80 -5.11
N THR A 105 4.12 13.12 -5.61
CA THR A 105 2.98 13.47 -4.75
C THR A 105 2.53 12.30 -3.87
N LEU A 106 2.59 11.06 -4.36
CA LEU A 106 2.26 9.87 -3.56
C LEU A 106 3.23 9.68 -2.39
N TRP A 107 4.52 9.95 -2.62
CA TRP A 107 5.57 9.83 -1.61
C TRP A 107 5.70 11.05 -0.69
N ALA A 108 5.07 12.18 -1.05
CA ALA A 108 5.18 13.41 -0.27
C ALA A 108 4.49 13.30 1.10
N PHE A 109 5.20 13.71 2.14
CA PHE A 109 4.64 13.87 3.50
C PHE A 109 3.94 15.22 3.62
N LYS A 110 2.85 15.38 2.86
CA LYS A 110 2.11 16.64 2.74
C LYS A 110 0.83 16.62 3.58
N CYS A 111 0.63 17.67 4.37
CA CYS A 111 -0.60 17.84 5.13
C CYS A 111 -1.80 18.05 4.19
N GLY A 112 -2.83 17.22 4.35
CA GLY A 112 -4.07 17.32 3.56
C GLY A 112 -4.87 18.59 3.84
N ILE A 113 -4.68 19.23 5.01
CA ILE A 113 -5.41 20.41 5.46
C ILE A 113 -4.70 21.70 5.02
N CYS A 114 -3.53 21.98 5.59
CA CYS A 114 -2.80 23.23 5.32
C CYS A 114 -1.79 23.15 4.16
N LYS A 115 -1.66 21.99 3.51
CA LYS A 115 -0.78 21.73 2.37
C LYS A 115 0.72 21.86 2.64
N GLN A 116 1.13 22.08 3.88
CA GLN A 116 2.53 22.12 4.26
C GLN A 116 3.17 20.75 4.13
N THR A 117 4.41 20.71 3.61
CA THR A 117 5.20 19.48 3.48
C THR A 117 6.10 19.29 4.70
N ARG A 118 6.27 18.06 5.12
CA ARG A 118 7.19 17.63 6.18
C ARG A 118 8.27 16.72 5.61
N ARG A 119 9.33 16.49 6.37
CA ARG A 119 10.46 15.67 5.93
C ARG A 119 10.17 14.17 5.98
N ASP A 120 9.35 13.75 6.94
CA ASP A 120 9.06 12.35 7.20
C ASP A 120 7.66 12.17 7.83
N MET A 121 7.22 10.91 7.95
CA MET A 121 5.94 10.54 8.54
C MET A 121 5.82 10.94 10.01
N LYS A 122 6.91 10.89 10.77
CA LYS A 122 6.91 11.29 12.18
C LYS A 122 6.60 12.76 12.34
N GLN A 123 7.25 13.62 11.55
CA GLN A 123 6.97 15.06 11.57
C GLN A 123 5.57 15.39 11.05
N LEU A 124 5.09 14.65 10.03
CA LEU A 124 3.72 14.83 9.54
C LEU A 124 2.69 14.48 10.62
N LYS A 125 2.89 13.37 11.35
CA LYS A 125 2.02 12.97 12.47
C LYS A 125 2.02 14.02 13.58
N GLN A 126 3.19 14.51 13.98
CA GLN A 126 3.32 15.57 14.98
C GLN A 126 2.63 16.86 14.55
N HIS A 127 2.78 17.24 13.29
CA HIS A 127 2.11 18.40 12.72
C HIS A 127 0.57 18.27 12.76
N TYR A 128 0.01 17.12 12.38
CA TYR A 128 -1.43 16.90 12.49
C TYR A 128 -1.93 17.02 13.93
N GLN A 129 -1.18 16.48 14.88
CA GLN A 129 -1.54 16.58 16.29
C GLN A 129 -1.47 18.01 16.83
N ALA A 130 -0.38 18.73 16.53
CA ALA A 130 -0.12 20.08 17.07
C ALA A 130 -1.00 21.16 16.44
N GLU A 131 -1.11 21.14 15.11
CA GLU A 131 -1.74 22.25 14.37
C GLU A 131 -3.23 22.01 14.06
N HIS A 132 -3.65 20.74 14.01
CA HIS A 132 -5.01 20.39 13.56
C HIS A 132 -5.80 19.60 14.60
N ASN A 133 -5.18 19.24 15.74
CA ASN A 133 -5.76 18.35 16.75
C ASN A 133 -6.34 17.06 16.15
N MET A 134 -5.58 16.49 15.19
CA MET A 134 -5.95 15.25 14.49
C MET A 134 -4.88 14.18 14.70
N GLN A 135 -5.28 12.93 14.58
CA GLN A 135 -4.42 11.77 14.81
C GLN A 135 -4.30 10.89 13.57
N MET A 136 -3.14 10.27 13.42
CA MET A 136 -2.89 9.20 12.45
C MET A 136 -2.69 7.88 13.19
N CYS A 137 -3.22 6.78 12.65
CA CYS A 137 -3.09 5.48 13.28
C CYS A 137 -1.70 4.88 13.03
N GLU A 138 -0.93 4.63 14.08
CA GLU A 138 0.39 4.02 13.98
C GLU A 138 0.32 2.60 13.41
N LEU A 139 -0.64 1.79 13.84
CA LEU A 139 -0.83 0.45 13.32
C LEU A 139 -1.09 0.44 11.81
N CYS A 140 -1.86 1.42 11.32
CA CYS A 140 -2.07 1.57 9.88
C CYS A 140 -0.81 2.07 9.16
N ILE A 141 -0.08 3.02 9.71
CA ILE A 141 1.16 3.53 9.10
C ILE A 141 2.19 2.42 8.93
N GLU A 142 2.32 1.55 9.93
CA GLU A 142 3.32 0.47 9.94
C GLU A 142 2.93 -0.73 9.09
N ASN A 143 1.63 -1.05 8.99
CA ASN A 143 1.19 -2.31 8.41
C ASN A 143 0.40 -2.15 7.10
N LYS A 144 -0.28 -1.02 6.87
CA LYS A 144 -1.04 -0.79 5.66
C LYS A 144 -0.11 -0.50 4.49
N GLN A 145 -0.22 -1.31 3.43
CA GLN A 145 0.56 -1.14 2.20
C GLN A 145 0.04 0.05 1.37
N ALA A 146 0.24 1.26 1.89
CA ALA A 146 -0.24 2.51 1.33
C ALA A 146 0.87 3.55 1.25
N PHE A 147 0.77 4.46 0.28
CA PHE A 147 1.69 5.59 0.18
C PHE A 147 1.46 6.59 1.32
N PRO A 148 2.46 7.43 1.66
CA PRO A 148 2.31 8.46 2.68
C PRO A 148 1.09 9.36 2.48
N SER A 149 0.82 9.77 1.25
CA SER A 149 -0.33 10.62 0.92
C SER A 149 -1.70 9.94 1.07
N GLU A 150 -1.75 8.61 1.13
CA GLU A 150 -2.98 7.82 1.29
C GLU A 150 -3.31 7.50 2.76
N GLN A 151 -2.44 7.87 3.69
CA GLN A 151 -2.65 7.63 5.10
C GLN A 151 -3.80 8.51 5.63
N LYS A 152 -4.73 7.88 6.35
CA LYS A 152 -5.89 8.56 6.91
C LYS A 152 -5.56 9.33 8.17
N VAL A 153 -6.27 10.43 8.36
CA VAL A 153 -6.20 11.30 9.54
C VAL A 153 -7.58 11.36 10.18
N TYR A 154 -7.62 11.32 11.49
CA TYR A 154 -8.86 11.21 12.26
C TYR A 154 -8.97 12.31 13.31
N LYS A 155 -10.17 12.82 13.54
CA LYS A 155 -10.50 13.51 14.79
C LYS A 155 -10.49 12.50 15.95
N GLN A 156 -10.42 12.96 17.18
CA GLN A 156 -10.33 12.09 18.37
C GLN A 156 -11.48 11.05 18.42
N SER A 157 -12.72 11.47 18.19
CA SER A 157 -13.89 10.58 18.20
C SER A 157 -13.83 9.50 17.11
N ASP A 158 -13.38 9.89 15.92
CA ASP A 158 -13.33 9.03 14.75
C ASP A 158 -12.16 8.04 14.86
N TYR A 159 -11.06 8.47 15.48
CA TYR A 159 -9.90 7.62 15.78
C TYR A 159 -10.28 6.43 16.68
N GLU A 160 -11.04 6.68 17.73
CA GLU A 160 -11.52 5.61 18.62
C GLU A 160 -12.48 4.64 17.92
N ASN A 161 -13.34 5.15 17.04
CA ASN A 161 -14.20 4.32 16.22
C ASN A 161 -13.40 3.48 15.22
N HIS A 162 -12.42 4.09 14.54
CA HIS A 162 -11.48 3.39 13.67
C HIS A 162 -10.77 2.23 14.40
N LEU A 163 -10.25 2.48 15.60
CA LEU A 163 -9.58 1.44 16.39
C LEU A 163 -10.50 0.28 16.80
N ARG A 164 -11.80 0.51 16.96
CA ARG A 164 -12.76 -0.52 17.43
C ARG A 164 -13.49 -1.21 16.29
N LYS A 165 -13.93 -0.45 15.30
CA LYS A 165 -14.86 -0.92 14.26
C LYS A 165 -14.25 -0.90 12.86
N GLY A 166 -13.15 -0.16 12.67
CA GLY A 166 -12.61 0.15 11.34
C GLY A 166 -13.29 1.36 10.70
N ASP A 167 -13.10 1.50 9.42
CA ASP A 167 -13.60 2.62 8.64
C ASP A 167 -14.74 2.23 7.71
N GLN A 168 -15.42 3.23 7.13
CA GLN A 168 -16.52 3.02 6.17
C GLN A 168 -16.08 2.36 4.85
N ASP A 169 -14.78 2.25 4.59
CA ASP A 169 -14.22 1.56 3.42
C ASP A 169 -14.20 0.03 3.55
N GLY A 170 -14.80 -0.50 4.61
CA GLY A 170 -14.86 -1.94 4.89
C GLY A 170 -13.64 -2.49 5.63
N SER A 171 -12.69 -1.63 6.03
CA SER A 171 -11.58 -2.06 6.88
C SER A 171 -12.08 -2.43 8.28
N GLU A 172 -11.59 -3.55 8.82
CA GLU A 172 -11.88 -3.96 10.20
C GLU A 172 -11.13 -3.08 11.21
N GLY A 173 -11.68 -2.95 12.42
CA GLY A 173 -11.00 -2.32 13.55
C GLY A 173 -9.79 -3.13 14.01
N HIS A 174 -8.96 -2.51 14.85
CA HIS A 174 -7.75 -3.12 15.38
C HIS A 174 -8.06 -3.96 16.60
N PRO A 175 -7.94 -5.30 16.54
CA PRO A 175 -8.28 -6.18 17.65
C PRO A 175 -7.36 -5.93 18.84
N LYS A 176 -7.94 -6.09 20.04
CA LYS A 176 -7.26 -5.85 21.31
C LYS A 176 -7.05 -7.17 22.04
N CYS A 177 -5.84 -7.39 22.54
CA CYS A 177 -5.57 -8.50 23.43
C CYS A 177 -6.32 -8.29 24.77
N GLU A 178 -7.07 -9.29 25.20
CA GLU A 178 -7.85 -9.23 26.44
C GLU A 178 -6.97 -9.26 27.70
N PHE A 179 -5.78 -9.85 27.59
CA PHE A 179 -4.84 -9.99 28.69
C PHE A 179 -3.98 -8.73 28.91
N CYS A 180 -3.17 -8.35 27.90
CA CYS A 180 -2.24 -7.22 28.01
C CYS A 180 -2.81 -5.89 27.52
N ARG A 181 -4.02 -5.88 26.94
CA ARG A 181 -4.73 -4.70 26.42
C ARG A 181 -4.07 -4.00 25.22
N LYS A 182 -3.00 -4.55 24.67
CA LYS A 182 -2.36 -4.05 23.42
C LYS A 182 -3.26 -4.31 22.23
N ARG A 183 -3.23 -3.38 21.26
CA ARG A 183 -3.92 -3.53 19.97
C ARG A 183 -2.96 -4.01 18.89
N TYR A 184 -3.51 -4.73 17.93
CA TYR A 184 -2.78 -5.28 16.79
C TYR A 184 -3.47 -4.85 15.49
N TYR A 185 -2.72 -4.82 14.41
CA TYR A 185 -3.25 -4.35 13.12
C TYR A 185 -4.46 -5.17 12.67
N ASP A 186 -4.35 -6.49 12.76
CA ASP A 186 -5.39 -7.45 12.37
C ASP A 186 -5.42 -8.66 13.32
N LYS A 187 -6.33 -9.59 13.01
CA LYS A 187 -6.51 -10.84 13.77
C LYS A 187 -5.27 -11.72 13.71
N THR A 188 -4.53 -11.70 12.58
CA THR A 188 -3.29 -12.47 12.41
C THR A 188 -2.21 -11.98 13.36
N GLY A 189 -2.00 -10.66 13.42
CA GLY A 189 -1.05 -10.05 14.35
C GLY A 189 -1.41 -10.31 15.82
N LEU A 190 -2.71 -10.25 16.16
CA LEU A 190 -3.18 -10.63 17.51
C LEU A 190 -2.91 -12.11 17.79
N PHE A 191 -3.20 -13.00 16.83
CA PHE A 191 -2.96 -14.44 17.01
C PHE A 191 -1.47 -14.74 17.23
N MET A 192 -0.59 -14.15 16.44
CA MET A 192 0.86 -14.31 16.60
C MET A 192 1.35 -13.82 17.98
N HIS A 193 0.80 -12.70 18.45
CA HIS A 193 1.08 -12.22 19.80
C HIS A 193 0.60 -13.20 20.87
N LEU A 194 -0.65 -13.69 20.77
CA LEU A 194 -1.20 -14.65 21.73
C LEU A 194 -0.36 -15.93 21.78
N ALA A 195 0.06 -16.44 20.63
CA ALA A 195 0.91 -17.64 20.55
C ALA A 195 2.30 -17.45 21.14
N ARG A 196 2.84 -16.22 21.10
CA ARG A 196 4.19 -15.91 21.60
C ARG A 196 4.21 -15.52 23.07
N ASP A 197 3.24 -14.70 23.52
CA ASP A 197 3.30 -13.98 24.78
C ASP A 197 2.26 -14.48 25.82
N HIS A 198 1.40 -15.42 25.42
CA HIS A 198 0.38 -16.02 26.29
C HIS A 198 0.41 -17.55 26.20
N PHE A 199 -0.23 -18.20 27.16
CA PHE A 199 -0.10 -19.64 27.38
C PHE A 199 -1.29 -20.41 26.83
N THR A 200 -1.03 -21.55 26.21
CA THR A 200 -2.06 -22.55 25.89
C THR A 200 -2.11 -23.63 26.97
N CYS A 201 -3.26 -24.24 27.17
CA CYS A 201 -3.40 -25.37 28.08
C CYS A 201 -3.23 -26.67 27.30
N HIS A 202 -2.22 -27.48 27.62
CA HIS A 202 -1.98 -28.76 26.96
C HIS A 202 -3.12 -29.78 27.15
N LEU A 203 -3.93 -29.65 28.22
CA LEU A 203 -5.12 -30.46 28.39
C LEU A 203 -6.25 -30.07 27.46
N CYS A 204 -6.41 -28.74 27.20
CA CYS A 204 -7.35 -28.23 26.21
C CYS A 204 -6.94 -28.66 24.81
N ASP A 205 -5.64 -28.58 24.48
CA ASP A 205 -5.11 -29.01 23.18
C ASP A 205 -5.36 -30.50 22.92
N ARG A 206 -5.14 -31.36 23.95
CA ARG A 206 -5.47 -32.80 23.88
C ARG A 206 -6.97 -33.07 23.74
N ALA A 207 -7.80 -32.21 24.31
CA ALA A 207 -9.26 -32.30 24.19
C ALA A 207 -9.80 -31.70 22.89
N GLY A 208 -8.92 -31.26 21.97
CA GLY A 208 -9.30 -30.67 20.68
C GLY A 208 -9.80 -29.21 20.78
N ILE A 209 -9.64 -28.58 21.92
CA ILE A 209 -10.00 -27.16 22.14
C ILE A 209 -8.80 -26.31 21.70
N GLN A 210 -8.77 -25.95 20.43
CA GLN A 210 -7.70 -25.14 19.84
C GLN A 210 -7.92 -23.62 20.11
N PHE A 211 -6.82 -22.85 20.04
CA PHE A 211 -6.83 -21.37 20.12
C PHE A 211 -7.36 -20.78 21.43
N LYS A 212 -7.32 -21.53 22.54
CA LYS A 212 -7.65 -21.02 23.86
C LYS A 212 -6.39 -20.60 24.60
N TYR A 213 -6.27 -19.31 24.90
CA TYR A 213 -5.11 -18.72 25.55
C TYR A 213 -5.45 -18.25 26.95
N TYR A 214 -4.43 -18.12 27.78
CA TYR A 214 -4.51 -17.72 29.18
C TYR A 214 -3.44 -16.69 29.52
N ALA A 215 -3.69 -15.81 30.48
CA ALA A 215 -2.76 -14.75 30.87
C ALA A 215 -1.46 -15.33 31.47
N ASP A 216 -1.60 -16.35 32.33
CA ASP A 216 -0.52 -17.04 32.99
C ASP A 216 -0.89 -18.53 33.29
N TYR A 217 -0.01 -19.27 33.95
CA TYR A 217 -0.20 -20.69 34.29
C TYR A 217 -0.91 -20.92 35.64
N LYS A 218 -1.47 -19.90 36.29
CA LYS A 218 -2.17 -20.04 37.58
C LYS A 218 -3.57 -20.56 37.38
#